data_664c3cb32d461a53e6cd1614dd3ebf37
#
_entry.id   664c3cb32d461a53e6cd1614dd3ebf37
#
_cell.length_a   1.000
_cell.length_b   1.000
_cell.length_c   1.000
_cell.angle_alpha   90.00
_cell.angle_beta   90.00
_cell.angle_gamma   90.00
#
_symmetry.space_group_name_H-M   'P 1'
#
loop_
_entity.id
_entity.type
_entity.pdbx_description
1 polymer ?
#
loop_
_entity_poly.entity_id
_entity_poly.type
_entity_poly.pdbx_seq_one_letter_code
_entity_poly.pdbx_strand_id
1 'polypeptide(L)'
;MALGKIKADTLEHSTAGSVDTQYVVDGSVKAYANQDNGTSLNKSLNISSLTDNSTGRYELAITNAFTDANFGQMVCAGSSTGNCSIDSSHNTAAIMASRMYRTDTSAYLD
;
A
#
# COMPACT_ATOMS: atom_id res chain seq x y z
N MET A 1 -13.15 -18.22 16.19
CA MET A 1 -12.33 -18.43 17.43
C MET A 1 -11.48 -17.20 17.67
N ALA A 2 -11.53 -16.66 18.87
CA ALA A 2 -10.66 -15.55 19.23
C ALA A 2 -9.27 -16.08 19.57
N LEU A 3 -8.24 -15.56 18.91
CA LEU A 3 -6.85 -15.82 19.23
C LEU A 3 -6.42 -14.94 20.40
N GLY A 4 -5.47 -15.41 21.20
CA GLY A 4 -4.91 -14.65 22.32
C GLY A 4 -4.17 -13.40 21.87
N LYS A 5 -3.91 -12.51 22.80
CA LYS A 5 -3.09 -11.31 22.60
C LYS A 5 -1.78 -11.44 23.35
N ILE A 6 -0.70 -10.98 22.73
CA ILE A 6 0.59 -10.79 23.40
C ILE A 6 0.71 -9.30 23.69
N LYS A 7 0.88 -8.95 24.97
CA LYS A 7 1.20 -7.59 25.39
C LYS A 7 2.65 -7.57 25.84
N ALA A 8 3.47 -6.77 25.15
CA ALA A 8 4.87 -6.56 25.46
C ALA A 8 5.25 -5.14 25.05
N ASP A 9 6.11 -4.49 25.81
CA ASP A 9 6.60 -3.16 25.47
C ASP A 9 7.78 -3.27 24.51
N THR A 10 8.51 -4.38 24.56
CA THR A 10 9.71 -4.63 23.75
C THR A 10 9.72 -6.05 23.23
N LEU A 11 10.23 -6.21 22.01
CA LEU A 11 10.64 -7.51 21.45
C LEU A 11 12.16 -7.56 21.43
N GLU A 12 12.74 -8.61 22.01
CA GLU A 12 14.18 -8.78 22.12
C GLU A 12 14.65 -10.04 21.38
N HIS A 13 15.71 -9.89 20.59
CA HIS A 13 16.45 -10.98 20.00
C HIS A 13 17.74 -11.21 20.80
N SER A 14 18.08 -12.46 21.08
CA SER A 14 19.19 -12.82 21.98
C SER A 14 20.55 -12.20 21.61
N THR A 15 20.76 -11.82 20.35
CA THR A 15 22.02 -11.25 19.86
C THR A 15 21.86 -10.00 18.99
N ALA A 16 20.67 -9.76 18.41
CA ALA A 16 20.45 -8.67 17.46
C ALA A 16 19.94 -7.39 18.11
N GLY A 17 19.61 -7.41 19.40
CA GLY A 17 19.08 -6.26 20.13
C GLY A 17 17.56 -6.30 20.28
N SER A 18 17.00 -5.18 20.67
CA SER A 18 15.57 -5.06 20.96
C SER A 18 14.93 -3.92 20.18
N VAL A 19 13.61 -4.01 20.00
CA VAL A 19 12.77 -2.97 19.40
C VAL A 19 11.50 -2.80 20.24
N ASP A 20 11.11 -1.56 20.50
CA ASP A 20 9.84 -1.28 21.15
C ASP A 20 8.70 -1.73 20.25
N THR A 21 7.71 -2.39 20.84
CA THR A 21 6.59 -2.97 20.08
C THR A 21 5.76 -1.94 19.34
N GLN A 22 5.79 -0.65 19.73
CA GLN A 22 5.15 0.41 18.95
C GLN A 22 5.68 0.50 17.51
N TYR A 23 7.00 0.29 17.30
CA TYR A 23 7.59 0.28 15.95
C TYR A 23 7.14 -0.91 15.11
N VAL A 24 6.83 -2.02 15.74
CA VAL A 24 6.26 -3.20 15.06
C VAL A 24 4.81 -2.93 14.68
N VAL A 25 4.03 -2.38 15.60
CA VAL A 25 2.60 -2.10 15.39
C VAL A 25 2.42 -0.97 14.37
N ASP A 26 3.14 0.14 14.51
CA ASP A 26 3.00 1.30 13.63
C ASP A 26 3.82 1.17 12.35
N GLY A 27 4.98 0.49 12.42
CA GLY A 27 5.93 0.39 11.33
C GLY A 27 5.73 -0.79 10.37
N SER A 28 4.83 -1.72 10.67
CA SER A 28 4.55 -2.85 9.79
C SER A 28 3.66 -2.46 8.62
N VAL A 29 3.86 -3.12 7.47
CA VAL A 29 2.99 -2.94 6.30
C VAL A 29 1.57 -3.41 6.63
N LYS A 30 0.58 -2.53 6.46
CA LYS A 30 -0.84 -2.79 6.75
C LYS A 30 -1.63 -3.20 5.53
N ALA A 31 -1.17 -2.83 4.34
CA ALA A 31 -1.78 -3.18 3.07
C ALA A 31 -0.74 -3.17 1.97
N TYR A 32 -0.84 -4.08 1.02
CA TYR A 32 -0.05 -4.05 -0.21
C TYR A 32 -0.82 -4.70 -1.35
N ALA A 33 -0.46 -4.34 -2.56
CA ALA A 33 -0.95 -5.00 -3.77
C ALA A 33 0.15 -5.10 -4.81
N ASN A 34 0.20 -6.26 -5.46
CA ASN A 34 0.91 -6.46 -6.72
C ASN A 34 -0.16 -6.60 -7.80
N GLN A 35 -0.20 -5.66 -8.73
CA GLN A 35 -1.15 -5.64 -9.83
C GLN A 35 -0.45 -5.85 -11.16
N ASP A 36 -1.15 -6.47 -12.11
CA ASP A 36 -0.74 -6.47 -13.50
C ASP A 36 -1.27 -5.22 -14.23
N ASN A 37 -1.31 -5.23 -15.55
CA ASN A 37 -1.69 -4.11 -16.42
C ASN A 37 -3.05 -3.44 -16.09
N GLY A 38 -3.31 -3.18 -14.83
CA GLY A 38 -4.36 -2.29 -14.37
C GLY A 38 -5.69 -2.92 -14.01
N THR A 39 -5.90 -4.21 -14.21
CA THR A 39 -7.22 -4.82 -13.99
C THR A 39 -7.23 -6.01 -13.03
N SER A 40 -6.09 -6.58 -12.72
CA SER A 40 -6.00 -7.76 -11.86
C SER A 40 -5.00 -7.59 -10.72
N LEU A 41 -5.35 -8.15 -9.58
CA LEU A 41 -4.45 -8.27 -8.43
C LEU A 41 -3.80 -9.65 -8.46
N ASN A 42 -2.47 -9.66 -8.63
CA ASN A 42 -1.68 -10.90 -8.58
C ASN A 42 -1.52 -11.39 -7.14
N LYS A 43 -1.30 -10.46 -6.23
CA LYS A 43 -1.20 -10.73 -4.80
C LYS A 43 -1.49 -9.47 -4.01
N SER A 44 -2.17 -9.62 -2.89
CA SER A 44 -2.51 -8.48 -2.04
C SER A 44 -2.65 -8.88 -0.57
N LEU A 45 -2.55 -7.90 0.30
CA LEU A 45 -2.86 -7.99 1.72
C LEU A 45 -3.77 -6.81 2.07
N ASN A 46 -4.88 -7.08 2.73
CA ASN A 46 -5.86 -6.09 3.17
C ASN A 46 -6.44 -5.23 2.02
N ILE A 47 -6.47 -5.78 0.81
CA ILE A 47 -7.06 -5.14 -0.36
C ILE A 47 -8.21 -6.02 -0.86
N SER A 48 -9.37 -5.41 -1.09
CA SER A 48 -10.57 -6.10 -1.57
C SER A 48 -10.75 -6.00 -3.08
N SER A 49 -10.34 -4.90 -3.69
CA SER A 49 -10.52 -4.70 -5.14
C SER A 49 -9.56 -3.67 -5.70
N LEU A 50 -9.37 -3.73 -7.00
CA LEU A 50 -8.66 -2.75 -7.81
C LEU A 50 -9.66 -2.12 -8.79
N THR A 51 -9.67 -0.81 -8.86
CA THR A 51 -10.49 -0.05 -9.81
C THR A 51 -9.58 0.78 -10.71
N ASP A 52 -9.75 0.61 -12.02
CA ASP A 52 -9.18 1.49 -13.04
C ASP A 52 -10.17 2.63 -13.28
N ASN A 53 -9.87 3.80 -12.78
CA ASN A 53 -10.77 4.95 -12.87
C ASN A 53 -10.59 5.78 -14.14
N SER A 54 -9.41 5.77 -14.72
CA SER A 54 -9.09 6.46 -15.96
C SER A 54 -7.65 6.16 -16.36
N THR A 55 -7.26 6.55 -17.55
CA THR A 55 -5.89 6.36 -18.04
C THR A 55 -4.85 6.74 -16.98
N GLY A 56 -4.09 5.74 -16.55
CA GLY A 56 -3.01 5.86 -15.58
C GLY A 56 -3.45 6.13 -14.15
N ARG A 57 -4.72 5.92 -13.80
CA ARG A 57 -5.20 6.14 -12.44
C ARG A 57 -5.88 4.92 -11.88
N TYR A 58 -5.35 4.41 -10.79
CA TYR A 58 -5.81 3.20 -10.13
C TYR A 58 -6.14 3.46 -8.67
N GLU A 59 -7.20 2.83 -8.20
CA GLU A 59 -7.62 2.87 -6.80
C GLU A 59 -7.73 1.46 -6.23
N LEU A 60 -7.13 1.27 -5.06
CA LEU A 60 -7.18 0.02 -4.30
C LEU A 60 -8.10 0.21 -3.10
N ALA A 61 -9.17 -0.56 -3.04
CA ALA A 61 -10.06 -0.57 -1.89
C ALA A 61 -9.47 -1.39 -0.75
N ILE A 62 -9.38 -0.80 0.43
CA ILE A 62 -8.81 -1.41 1.63
C ILE A 62 -9.92 -2.16 2.36
N THR A 63 -9.72 -3.45 2.66
CA THR A 63 -10.70 -4.28 3.35
C THR A 63 -10.95 -3.82 4.78
N ASN A 64 -9.87 -3.65 5.56
CA ASN A 64 -9.93 -3.09 6.91
C ASN A 64 -9.35 -1.70 6.86
N ALA A 65 -10.21 -0.69 6.75
CA ALA A 65 -9.84 0.70 6.58
C ALA A 65 -8.87 1.19 7.66
N PHE A 66 -8.01 2.11 7.29
CA PHE A 66 -7.14 2.81 8.24
C PHE A 66 -7.95 3.79 9.09
N THR A 67 -7.32 4.36 10.10
CA THR A 67 -7.98 5.35 10.97
C THR A 67 -8.34 6.62 10.21
N ASP A 68 -7.47 7.03 9.27
CA ASP A 68 -7.64 8.22 8.44
C ASP A 68 -6.86 8.08 7.12
N ALA A 69 -6.80 9.15 6.33
CA ALA A 69 -6.07 9.20 5.07
C ALA A 69 -4.58 9.55 5.21
N ASN A 70 -4.07 9.75 6.43
CA ASN A 70 -2.68 10.17 6.69
C ASN A 70 -1.74 8.97 6.86
N PHE A 71 -1.70 8.09 5.89
CA PHE A 71 -0.82 6.93 5.90
C PHE A 71 0.35 7.10 4.92
N GLY A 72 1.46 6.47 5.23
CA GLY A 72 2.59 6.35 4.30
C GLY A 72 2.26 5.36 3.19
N GLN A 73 2.56 5.74 1.96
CA GLN A 73 2.35 4.91 0.78
C GLN A 73 3.60 4.91 -0.09
N MET A 74 3.93 3.74 -0.65
CA MET A 74 5.00 3.60 -1.61
C MET A 74 4.45 2.89 -2.84
N VAL A 75 4.74 3.41 -4.03
CA VAL A 75 4.36 2.82 -5.31
C VAL A 75 5.56 2.76 -6.23
N CYS A 76 5.66 1.71 -7.04
CA CYS A 76 6.67 1.62 -8.08
C CYS A 76 6.09 0.97 -9.33
N ALA A 77 6.58 1.45 -10.49
CA ALA A 77 6.22 0.90 -11.79
C ALA A 77 7.09 -0.30 -12.13
N GLY A 78 6.50 -1.31 -12.74
CA GLY A 78 7.22 -2.46 -13.29
C GLY A 78 7.84 -2.22 -14.67
N SER A 79 7.80 -0.99 -15.17
CA SER A 79 8.31 -0.62 -16.50
C SER A 79 9.44 0.39 -16.42
N SER A 80 10.41 0.27 -17.30
CA SER A 80 11.54 1.20 -17.39
C SER A 80 11.15 2.59 -17.89
N THR A 81 10.01 2.72 -18.55
CA THR A 81 9.49 4.00 -19.07
C THR A 81 8.36 4.58 -18.24
N GLY A 82 7.89 3.84 -17.22
CA GLY A 82 6.84 4.26 -16.35
C GLY A 82 7.36 4.85 -15.04
N ASN A 83 6.69 5.86 -14.56
CA ASN A 83 6.86 6.39 -13.21
C ASN A 83 5.53 6.30 -12.48
N CYS A 84 5.58 5.94 -11.20
CA CYS A 84 4.41 5.92 -10.35
C CYS A 84 4.45 7.08 -9.37
N SER A 85 3.30 7.65 -9.09
CA SER A 85 3.13 8.62 -8.02
C SER A 85 1.91 8.28 -7.18
N ILE A 86 1.93 8.75 -5.95
CA ILE A 86 0.77 8.68 -5.06
C ILE A 86 -0.23 9.74 -5.47
N ASP A 87 -1.49 9.37 -5.62
CA ASP A 87 -2.59 10.32 -5.85
C ASP A 87 -3.23 10.70 -4.50
N SER A 88 -2.54 11.52 -3.74
CA SER A 88 -2.97 11.89 -2.39
C SER A 88 -4.35 12.59 -2.35
N SER A 89 -4.77 13.21 -3.45
CA SER A 89 -6.08 13.86 -3.53
C SER A 89 -7.26 12.87 -3.55
N HIS A 90 -6.97 11.59 -3.80
CA HIS A 90 -7.98 10.53 -3.87
C HIS A 90 -7.79 9.46 -2.79
N ASN A 91 -6.74 9.59 -1.95
CA ASN A 91 -6.59 8.74 -0.78
C ASN A 91 -7.69 9.02 0.25
N THR A 92 -8.24 7.94 0.79
CA THR A 92 -9.13 7.98 1.95
C THR A 92 -8.71 6.91 2.94
N ALA A 93 -9.32 6.86 4.11
CA ALA A 93 -9.06 5.77 5.07
C ALA A 93 -9.29 4.36 4.47
N ALA A 94 -10.11 4.26 3.44
CA ALA A 94 -10.49 3.01 2.80
C ALA A 94 -9.98 2.87 1.34
N ILE A 95 -9.24 3.82 0.82
CA ILE A 95 -8.75 3.83 -0.57
C ILE A 95 -7.29 4.30 -0.62
N MET A 96 -6.46 3.52 -1.31
CA MET A 96 -5.12 3.93 -1.75
C MET A 96 -5.15 4.20 -3.25
N ALA A 97 -4.84 5.43 -3.64
CA ALA A 97 -4.86 5.83 -5.04
C ALA A 97 -3.43 6.07 -5.57
N SER A 98 -3.20 5.65 -6.80
CA SER A 98 -1.91 5.81 -7.49
C SER A 98 -2.11 6.26 -8.93
N ARG A 99 -1.08 6.88 -9.48
CA ARG A 99 -1.01 7.28 -10.87
C ARG A 99 0.22 6.70 -11.53
N MET A 100 0.06 6.25 -12.77
CA MET A 100 1.15 5.82 -13.63
C MET A 100 1.36 6.84 -14.74
N TYR A 101 2.62 7.21 -14.96
CA TYR A 101 2.99 8.28 -15.86
C TYR A 101 4.17 7.84 -16.75
N ARG A 102 4.09 8.12 -18.05
CA ARG A 102 5.22 7.86 -18.94
C ARG A 102 6.21 9.01 -18.88
N THR A 103 7.47 8.68 -18.70
CA THR A 103 8.55 9.67 -18.64
C THR A 103 9.02 10.12 -20.02
N ASP A 104 8.80 9.28 -21.04
CA ASP A 104 9.24 9.54 -22.42
C ASP A 104 8.28 10.45 -23.22
N THR A 105 6.99 10.39 -22.91
CA THR A 105 5.95 11.15 -23.63
C THR A 105 5.21 12.17 -22.79
N SER A 106 5.54 12.28 -21.50
CA SER A 106 4.83 13.10 -20.53
C SER A 106 3.31 12.83 -20.50
N ALA A 107 2.93 11.57 -20.66
CA ALA A 107 1.54 11.13 -20.71
C ALA A 107 1.25 10.08 -19.63
N TYR A 108 -0.01 9.97 -19.21
CA TYR A 108 -0.44 8.89 -18.32
C TYR A 108 -0.42 7.54 -19.03
N LEU A 109 -0.10 6.49 -18.29
CA LEU A 109 -0.14 5.11 -18.75
C LEU A 109 -1.44 4.43 -18.30
N ASP A 110 -1.98 3.63 -19.16
CA ASP A 110 -2.99 2.63 -18.80
C ASP A 110 -2.32 1.32 -18.37
#